data_f1c93a6528b25060e5bc60de2bc94fa5
#
_entry.id   f1c93a6528b25060e5bc60de2bc94fa5
#
_cell.length_a   1.000
_cell.length_b   1.000
_cell.length_c   1.000
_cell.angle_alpha   90.00
_cell.angle_beta   90.00
_cell.angle_gamma   90.00
#
_symmetry.space_group_name_H-M   'P 1'
#
loop_
_entity.id
_entity.type
_entity.pdbx_description
1 polymer ?
#
loop_
_entity_poly.entity_id
_entity_poly.type
_entity_poly.pdbx_seq_one_letter_code
_entity_poly.pdbx_strand_id
1 'polypeptide(L)'
;MRIHIVGSGPTGMSIAWELLKTKEHEVIIYDRKKNAGGSWWEPEGNKRDIHAHRIVFGNAYRNTNDLFNQMGISWNEMFEPVDSRVYTTILKYLNPKDYAALSSLAVRVLSNQNKYKSITLKDAIGELSETGKSAISTLTLIMDGVTWDIMSAYEFVKSFDHVGLSKQYTQRVSGKIMSDKMKKELVKKGAIFKFNAELINVEYGKDEYVGIFEDGSRINDGMLIMAIDNGKAINLVKNNWGEDIQKKIGPSTYGCINILFDYDEEIYLQKTDLEYAMETEFKIQPVVLSDRKTVSCVICDLTEEILTTDPDTLKTKVFEQLNVPKPLDIRIGWGCNWENGKLIHSGLQSSQ
;
A
#
# COMPACT_ATOMS: atom_id res chain seq x y z
N MET A 1 7.17 -30.32 -8.78
CA MET A 1 6.21 -29.64 -9.71
C MET A 1 6.78 -28.28 -10.06
N ARG A 2 6.61 -27.81 -11.30
CA ARG A 2 7.00 -26.45 -11.72
C ARG A 2 5.93 -25.44 -11.32
N ILE A 3 6.34 -24.30 -10.75
CA ILE A 3 5.44 -23.24 -10.32
C ILE A 3 5.93 -21.92 -10.91
N HIS A 4 5.04 -21.26 -11.65
CA HIS A 4 5.25 -19.98 -12.27
C HIS A 4 4.57 -18.90 -11.45
N ILE A 5 5.33 -17.93 -10.94
CA ILE A 5 4.81 -16.79 -10.18
C ILE A 5 4.99 -15.54 -11.03
N VAL A 6 3.92 -14.84 -11.35
CA VAL A 6 3.97 -13.57 -12.07
C VAL A 6 3.81 -12.44 -11.08
N GLY A 7 4.85 -11.60 -10.99
CA GLY A 7 5.02 -10.53 -10.03
C GLY A 7 6.09 -10.86 -8.99
N SER A 8 7.19 -10.11 -8.99
CA SER A 8 8.29 -10.21 -8.04
C SER A 8 8.22 -9.15 -6.93
N GLY A 9 7.01 -8.71 -6.61
CA GLY A 9 6.75 -7.88 -5.43
C GLY A 9 6.86 -8.68 -4.12
N PRO A 10 6.70 -8.03 -2.95
CA PRO A 10 6.77 -8.71 -1.65
C PRO A 10 5.88 -9.95 -1.58
N THR A 11 4.67 -9.88 -2.12
CA THR A 11 3.73 -11.02 -2.15
C THR A 11 4.29 -12.21 -2.93
N GLY A 12 4.73 -11.98 -4.19
CA GLY A 12 5.27 -13.06 -5.03
C GLY A 12 6.53 -13.67 -4.43
N MET A 13 7.42 -12.85 -3.86
CA MET A 13 8.62 -13.32 -3.18
C MET A 13 8.30 -14.12 -1.90
N SER A 14 7.28 -13.73 -1.15
CA SER A 14 6.82 -14.48 0.03
C SER A 14 6.25 -15.84 -0.33
N ILE A 15 5.43 -15.91 -1.37
CA ILE A 15 4.90 -17.17 -1.90
C ILE A 15 6.06 -18.09 -2.36
N ALA A 16 7.00 -17.55 -3.10
CA ALA A 16 8.17 -18.31 -3.56
C ALA A 16 8.97 -18.89 -2.39
N TRP A 17 9.16 -18.09 -1.31
CA TRP A 17 9.85 -18.55 -0.11
C TRP A 17 9.16 -19.75 0.55
N GLU A 18 7.85 -19.69 0.72
CA GLU A 18 7.09 -20.78 1.31
C GLU A 18 7.16 -22.06 0.47
N LEU A 19 7.01 -21.93 -0.85
CA LEU A 19 7.08 -23.07 -1.78
C LEU A 19 8.46 -23.74 -1.80
N LEU A 20 9.53 -22.96 -1.67
CA LEU A 20 10.89 -23.48 -1.67
C LEU A 20 11.32 -24.16 -0.35
N LYS A 21 10.51 -24.10 0.71
CA LYS A 21 10.78 -24.80 1.97
C LYS A 21 10.76 -26.32 1.80
N THR A 22 9.88 -26.85 1.00
CA THR A 22 9.72 -28.28 0.77
C THR A 22 10.77 -28.88 -0.15
N LYS A 23 11.46 -28.07 -0.95
CA LYS A 23 12.38 -28.50 -2.02
C LYS A 23 11.76 -29.40 -3.09
N GLU A 24 10.45 -29.48 -3.17
CA GLU A 24 9.71 -30.31 -4.12
C GLU A 24 9.32 -29.56 -5.40
N HIS A 25 9.55 -28.25 -5.41
CA HIS A 25 9.10 -27.37 -6.47
C HIS A 25 10.25 -26.65 -7.15
N GLU A 26 10.17 -26.56 -8.49
CA GLU A 26 10.93 -25.62 -9.30
C GLU A 26 10.11 -24.33 -9.35
N VAL A 27 10.63 -23.23 -8.78
CA VAL A 27 9.94 -21.96 -8.70
C VAL A 27 10.56 -20.93 -9.63
N ILE A 28 9.76 -20.43 -10.57
CA ILE A 28 10.17 -19.42 -11.55
C ILE A 28 9.32 -18.17 -11.33
N ILE A 29 9.97 -17.03 -11.11
CA ILE A 29 9.32 -15.75 -10.82
C ILE A 29 9.54 -14.82 -12.03
N TYR A 30 8.44 -14.33 -12.58
CA TYR A 30 8.44 -13.41 -13.72
C TYR A 30 8.09 -12.00 -13.28
N ASP A 31 8.74 -11.00 -13.85
CA ASP A 31 8.35 -9.61 -13.63
C ASP A 31 8.56 -8.78 -14.90
N ARG A 32 7.63 -7.87 -15.19
CA ARG A 32 7.73 -6.94 -16.31
C ARG A 32 8.86 -5.93 -16.17
N LYS A 33 9.29 -5.65 -14.94
CA LYS A 33 10.39 -4.73 -14.64
C LYS A 33 11.74 -5.46 -14.70
N LYS A 34 12.81 -4.70 -14.79
CA LYS A 34 14.18 -5.23 -14.83
C LYS A 34 14.71 -5.72 -13.48
N ASN A 35 14.01 -5.42 -12.39
CA ASN A 35 14.38 -5.76 -11.02
C ASN A 35 13.15 -6.19 -10.22
N ALA A 36 13.39 -7.00 -9.17
CA ALA A 36 12.36 -7.32 -8.20
C ALA A 36 11.96 -6.09 -7.38
N GLY A 37 10.76 -6.14 -6.80
CA GLY A 37 10.32 -5.13 -5.84
C GLY A 37 8.82 -4.83 -5.87
N GLY A 38 8.15 -4.97 -7.00
CA GLY A 38 6.73 -4.62 -7.11
C GLY A 38 6.48 -3.17 -6.69
N SER A 39 5.74 -2.97 -5.59
CA SER A 39 5.51 -1.66 -4.99
C SER A 39 6.76 -1.06 -4.31
N TRP A 40 7.75 -1.87 -3.98
CA TRP A 40 9.05 -1.43 -3.45
C TRP A 40 10.09 -1.13 -4.54
N TRP A 41 9.70 -1.28 -5.80
CA TRP A 41 10.59 -1.01 -6.92
C TRP A 41 10.88 0.50 -7.02
N GLU A 42 12.13 0.84 -7.35
CA GLU A 42 12.57 2.21 -7.59
C GLU A 42 13.12 2.34 -9.01
N PRO A 43 12.77 3.40 -9.74
CA PRO A 43 13.41 3.75 -11.00
C PRO A 43 14.91 4.04 -10.79
N GLU A 44 15.72 3.81 -11.79
CA GLU A 44 17.11 4.25 -11.80
C GLU A 44 17.20 5.77 -11.63
N GLY A 45 18.11 6.20 -10.74
CA GLY A 45 18.30 7.63 -10.45
C GLY A 45 17.26 8.23 -9.51
N ASN A 46 16.20 7.53 -9.17
CA ASN A 46 15.26 7.94 -8.13
C ASN A 46 15.69 7.32 -6.80
N LYS A 47 15.89 8.18 -5.80
CA LYS A 47 16.40 7.75 -4.50
C LYS A 47 15.31 7.30 -3.52
N ARG A 48 14.04 7.36 -3.92
CA ARG A 48 12.90 7.09 -3.04
C ARG A 48 11.86 6.24 -3.75
N ASP A 49 11.40 5.23 -3.06
CA ASP A 49 10.20 4.51 -3.50
C ASP A 49 8.94 5.30 -3.11
N ILE A 50 7.86 5.05 -3.83
CA ILE A 50 6.59 5.73 -3.61
C ILE A 50 5.94 5.34 -2.27
N HIS A 51 6.40 4.26 -1.66
CA HIS A 51 5.89 3.74 -0.40
C HIS A 51 6.82 3.98 0.80
N ALA A 52 7.86 4.77 0.62
CA ALA A 52 8.90 4.98 1.65
C ALA A 52 8.38 5.57 2.97
N HIS A 53 7.16 6.08 2.98
CA HIS A 53 6.54 6.71 4.13
C HIS A 53 5.95 5.77 5.16
N ARG A 54 5.96 4.47 4.94
CA ARG A 54 5.16 3.54 5.73
C ARG A 54 5.57 3.49 7.18
N ILE A 55 4.57 3.66 8.05
CA ILE A 55 4.66 3.30 9.45
C ILE A 55 4.19 1.85 9.57
N VAL A 56 5.03 1.01 10.17
CA VAL A 56 4.72 -0.40 10.40
C VAL A 56 4.58 -0.68 11.89
N PHE A 57 3.71 -1.60 12.23
CA PHE A 57 3.41 -1.96 13.61
C PHE A 57 4.01 -3.32 13.92
N GLY A 58 5.01 -3.35 14.79
CA GLY A 58 5.79 -4.56 15.06
C GLY A 58 4.94 -5.78 15.40
N ASN A 59 3.86 -5.60 16.17
CA ASN A 59 2.96 -6.70 16.53
C ASN A 59 1.96 -7.07 15.43
N ALA A 60 1.54 -6.12 14.58
CA ALA A 60 0.63 -6.39 13.47
C ALA A 60 1.34 -7.08 12.29
N TYR A 61 2.61 -6.80 12.09
CA TYR A 61 3.41 -7.35 11.00
C TYR A 61 4.16 -8.63 11.38
N ARG A 62 3.57 -9.50 12.20
CA ARG A 62 4.20 -10.75 12.66
C ARG A 62 4.66 -11.62 11.52
N ASN A 63 3.82 -11.84 10.51
CA ASN A 63 4.17 -12.68 9.37
C ASN A 63 5.35 -12.11 8.59
N THR A 64 5.43 -10.80 8.42
CA THR A 64 6.57 -10.15 7.75
C THR A 64 7.85 -10.30 8.58
N ASN A 65 7.75 -10.12 9.90
CA ASN A 65 8.89 -10.30 10.80
C ASN A 65 9.38 -11.75 10.80
N ASP A 66 8.47 -12.71 10.89
CA ASP A 66 8.79 -14.13 10.82
C ASP A 66 9.43 -14.52 9.49
N LEU A 67 8.91 -14.01 8.38
CA LEU A 67 9.47 -14.22 7.05
C LEU A 67 10.90 -13.66 6.95
N PHE A 68 11.12 -12.43 7.41
CA PHE A 68 12.44 -11.81 7.43
C PHE A 68 13.43 -12.61 8.29
N ASN A 69 13.02 -13.01 9.48
CA ASN A 69 13.84 -13.85 10.36
C ASN A 69 14.22 -15.18 9.68
N GLN A 70 13.29 -15.83 9.00
CA GLN A 70 13.55 -17.06 8.25
C GLN A 70 14.51 -16.85 7.07
N MET A 71 14.47 -15.68 6.44
CA MET A 71 15.38 -15.26 5.38
C MET A 71 16.74 -14.77 5.92
N GLY A 72 16.92 -14.67 7.24
CA GLY A 72 18.10 -14.07 7.84
C GLY A 72 18.19 -12.55 7.64
N ILE A 73 17.07 -11.88 7.40
CA ILE A 73 16.97 -10.43 7.26
C ILE A 73 16.60 -9.84 8.62
N SER A 74 17.47 -8.99 9.17
CA SER A 74 17.22 -8.36 10.46
C SER A 74 16.15 -7.28 10.36
N TRP A 75 15.12 -7.35 11.21
CA TRP A 75 14.10 -6.31 11.33
C TRP A 75 14.70 -4.94 11.59
N ASN A 76 15.67 -4.85 12.53
CA ASN A 76 16.29 -3.59 12.92
C ASN A 76 17.23 -2.99 11.84
N GLU A 77 17.64 -3.79 10.85
CA GLU A 77 18.33 -3.26 9.67
C GLU A 77 17.37 -2.63 8.68
N MET A 78 16.12 -3.09 8.64
CA MET A 78 15.10 -2.62 7.70
C MET A 78 14.27 -1.47 8.26
N PHE A 79 14.00 -1.48 9.57
CA PHE A 79 13.10 -0.57 10.24
C PHE A 79 13.74 0.03 11.49
N GLU A 80 13.34 1.26 11.83
CA GLU A 80 13.72 1.93 13.07
C GLU A 80 12.47 2.37 13.84
N PRO A 81 12.53 2.38 15.19
CA PRO A 81 11.43 2.85 16.00
C PRO A 81 11.08 4.30 15.68
N VAL A 82 9.80 4.60 15.62
CA VAL A 82 9.28 5.95 15.47
C VAL A 82 8.25 6.22 16.56
N ASP A 83 8.23 7.45 17.06
CA ASP A 83 7.19 7.94 17.95
C ASP A 83 6.09 8.59 17.08
N SER A 84 5.17 7.79 16.59
CA SER A 84 3.99 8.30 15.89
C SER A 84 2.90 8.62 16.92
N ARG A 85 2.47 9.88 16.95
CA ARG A 85 1.44 10.35 17.88
C ARG A 85 0.03 10.33 17.30
N VAL A 86 -0.18 9.73 16.12
CA VAL A 86 -1.48 9.74 15.43
C VAL A 86 -2.60 9.30 16.35
N TYR A 87 -2.42 8.17 17.03
CA TYR A 87 -3.46 7.62 17.91
C TYR A 87 -3.69 8.40 19.20
N THR A 88 -2.64 9.00 19.76
CA THR A 88 -2.81 9.90 20.90
C THR A 88 -3.37 11.26 20.48
N THR A 89 -3.07 11.68 19.26
CA THR A 89 -3.59 12.92 18.69
C THR A 89 -5.08 12.85 18.43
N ILE A 90 -5.59 11.72 17.88
CA ILE A 90 -7.02 11.59 17.60
C ILE A 90 -7.87 11.76 18.84
N LEU A 91 -7.38 11.31 20.01
CA LEU A 91 -8.09 11.44 21.26
C LEU A 91 -8.42 12.89 21.61
N LYS A 92 -7.64 13.86 21.15
CA LYS A 92 -7.89 15.30 21.37
C LYS A 92 -9.13 15.82 20.64
N TYR A 93 -9.54 15.16 19.57
CA TYR A 93 -10.65 15.56 18.70
C TYR A 93 -11.97 14.86 19.03
N LEU A 94 -11.94 13.90 19.95
CA LEU A 94 -13.11 13.13 20.36
C LEU A 94 -13.67 13.65 21.69
N ASN A 95 -14.97 13.80 21.75
CA ASN A 95 -15.69 14.10 22.96
C ASN A 95 -16.26 12.81 23.62
N PRO A 96 -16.84 12.88 24.86
CA PRO A 96 -17.38 11.69 25.51
C PRO A 96 -18.46 10.94 24.72
N LYS A 97 -19.26 11.63 23.89
CA LYS A 97 -20.26 11.01 23.02
C LYS A 97 -19.59 10.21 21.90
N ASP A 98 -18.51 10.74 21.32
CA ASP A 98 -17.74 10.06 20.29
C ASP A 98 -17.06 8.79 20.81
N TYR A 99 -16.49 8.85 22.04
CA TYR A 99 -15.95 7.67 22.71
C TYR A 99 -17.00 6.59 22.97
N ALA A 100 -18.20 6.99 23.39
CA ALA A 100 -19.29 6.04 23.60
C ALA A 100 -19.71 5.36 22.28
N ALA A 101 -19.78 6.13 21.19
CA ALA A 101 -20.10 5.59 19.86
C ALA A 101 -19.04 4.59 19.37
N LEU A 102 -17.76 4.92 19.50
CA LEU A 102 -16.63 4.04 19.13
C LEU A 102 -16.60 2.77 19.98
N SER A 103 -16.79 2.88 21.29
CA SER A 103 -16.83 1.73 22.20
C SER A 103 -18.00 0.81 21.88
N SER A 104 -19.18 1.38 21.63
CA SER A 104 -20.37 0.64 21.20
C SER A 104 -20.14 -0.07 19.86
N LEU A 105 -19.50 0.60 18.90
CA LEU A 105 -19.12 0.00 17.62
C LEU A 105 -18.20 -1.20 17.81
N ALA A 106 -17.13 -1.06 18.61
CA ALA A 106 -16.19 -2.13 18.88
C ALA A 106 -16.88 -3.36 19.47
N VAL A 107 -17.74 -3.18 20.46
CA VAL A 107 -18.52 -4.29 21.06
C VAL A 107 -19.42 -4.98 20.02
N ARG A 108 -20.14 -4.21 19.21
CA ARG A 108 -21.03 -4.76 18.18
C ARG A 108 -20.26 -5.51 17.10
N VAL A 109 -19.15 -4.98 16.64
CA VAL A 109 -18.29 -5.62 15.62
C VAL A 109 -17.69 -6.91 16.16
N LEU A 110 -17.12 -6.90 17.37
CA LEU A 110 -16.53 -8.09 17.98
C LEU A 110 -17.56 -9.18 18.26
N SER A 111 -18.80 -8.81 18.60
CA SER A 111 -19.90 -9.75 18.83
C SER A 111 -20.44 -10.39 17.54
N ASN A 112 -20.34 -9.73 16.39
CA ASN A 112 -20.83 -10.26 15.11
C ASN A 112 -19.99 -9.76 13.92
N GLN A 113 -18.76 -10.26 13.85
CA GLN A 113 -17.77 -9.82 12.85
C GLN A 113 -18.27 -9.96 11.40
N ASN A 114 -18.94 -11.09 11.08
CA ASN A 114 -19.39 -11.35 9.71
C ASN A 114 -20.39 -10.32 9.19
N LYS A 115 -21.28 -9.83 10.07
CA LYS A 115 -22.23 -8.78 9.72
C LYS A 115 -21.54 -7.48 9.32
N TYR A 116 -20.48 -7.11 10.05
CA TYR A 116 -19.80 -5.81 9.89
C TYR A 116 -18.72 -5.78 8.81
N LYS A 117 -18.43 -6.90 8.15
CA LYS A 117 -17.59 -6.95 6.95
C LYS A 117 -18.22 -6.26 5.73
N SER A 118 -19.55 -6.21 5.67
CA SER A 118 -20.32 -5.62 4.57
C SER A 118 -21.01 -4.29 4.92
N ILE A 119 -20.81 -3.79 6.13
CA ILE A 119 -21.38 -2.49 6.57
C ILE A 119 -20.24 -1.49 6.67
N THR A 120 -20.42 -0.31 6.06
CA THR A 120 -19.41 0.74 6.10
C THR A 120 -19.23 1.26 7.52
N LEU A 121 -18.05 1.83 7.80
CA LEU A 121 -17.80 2.48 9.08
C LEU A 121 -18.80 3.61 9.33
N LYS A 122 -19.05 4.45 8.33
CA LYS A 122 -20.01 5.56 8.38
C LYS A 122 -21.40 5.11 8.80
N ASP A 123 -21.90 4.00 8.21
CA ASP A 123 -23.24 3.49 8.52
C ASP A 123 -23.29 2.78 9.88
N ALA A 124 -22.18 2.23 10.32
CA ALA A 124 -22.13 1.45 11.55
C ALA A 124 -21.87 2.28 12.81
N ILE A 125 -21.12 3.40 12.72
CA ILE A 125 -20.59 4.08 13.90
C ILE A 125 -21.65 4.87 14.67
N GLY A 126 -22.72 5.31 14.01
CA GLY A 126 -23.75 6.16 14.60
C GLY A 126 -23.37 7.66 14.54
N GLU A 127 -24.02 8.47 15.40
CA GLU A 127 -23.79 9.90 15.43
C GLU A 127 -22.50 10.27 16.17
N LEU A 128 -21.67 11.06 15.52
CA LEU A 128 -20.47 11.68 16.06
C LEU A 128 -20.62 13.21 16.09
N SER A 129 -19.81 13.89 16.92
CA SER A 129 -19.61 15.33 16.80
C SER A 129 -18.98 15.69 15.46
N GLU A 130 -19.08 16.95 15.04
CA GLU A 130 -18.47 17.38 13.77
C GLU A 130 -16.95 17.21 13.76
N THR A 131 -16.29 17.51 14.88
CA THR A 131 -14.86 17.24 15.03
C THR A 131 -14.53 15.76 15.07
N GLY A 132 -15.35 14.94 15.73
CA GLY A 132 -15.24 13.48 15.74
C GLY A 132 -15.40 12.87 14.34
N LYS A 133 -16.40 13.34 13.55
CA LYS A 133 -16.57 12.91 12.15
C LYS A 133 -15.34 13.22 11.30
N SER A 134 -14.84 14.47 11.38
CA SER A 134 -13.65 14.87 10.65
C SER A 134 -12.43 14.02 11.03
N ALA A 135 -12.20 13.82 12.33
CA ALA A 135 -11.07 13.05 12.82
C ALA A 135 -11.13 11.56 12.39
N ILE A 136 -12.29 10.92 12.55
CA ILE A 136 -12.46 9.51 12.18
C ILE A 136 -12.37 9.30 10.66
N SER A 137 -13.01 10.16 9.84
CA SER A 137 -12.91 10.07 8.40
C SER A 137 -11.48 10.31 7.88
N THR A 138 -10.74 11.21 8.50
CA THR A 138 -9.34 11.44 8.18
C THR A 138 -8.47 10.27 8.63
N LEU A 139 -8.76 9.68 9.78
CA LEU A 139 -8.02 8.54 10.28
C LEU A 139 -8.11 7.33 9.34
N THR A 140 -9.26 7.07 8.73
CA THR A 140 -9.40 5.97 7.75
C THR A 140 -8.49 6.16 6.53
N LEU A 141 -8.32 7.40 6.07
CA LEU A 141 -7.37 7.73 4.99
C LEU A 141 -5.92 7.45 5.39
N ILE A 142 -5.56 7.72 6.65
CA ILE A 142 -4.21 7.47 7.17
C ILE A 142 -3.96 5.96 7.35
N MET A 143 -4.96 5.22 7.83
CA MET A 143 -4.83 3.79 8.12
C MET A 143 -4.70 2.95 6.85
N ASP A 144 -5.65 3.10 5.93
CA ASP A 144 -5.80 2.21 4.76
C ASP A 144 -5.95 2.95 3.44
N GLY A 145 -5.85 4.28 3.44
CA GLY A 145 -5.97 5.10 2.22
C GLY A 145 -7.38 5.16 1.63
N VAL A 146 -8.40 4.88 2.44
CA VAL A 146 -9.81 4.85 1.99
C VAL A 146 -10.68 5.71 2.88
N THR A 147 -11.79 6.20 2.33
CA THR A 147 -12.78 6.99 3.08
C THR A 147 -13.66 6.11 3.96
N TRP A 148 -14.19 6.66 5.04
CA TRP A 148 -15.01 5.93 6.02
C TRP A 148 -16.35 5.41 5.51
N ASP A 149 -16.83 5.93 4.38
CA ASP A 149 -18.00 5.46 3.66
C ASP A 149 -17.73 4.29 2.71
N ILE A 150 -16.45 3.91 2.59
CA ILE A 150 -15.99 2.73 1.86
C ILE A 150 -15.43 1.68 2.82
N MET A 151 -14.61 2.08 3.81
CA MET A 151 -14.03 1.19 4.79
C MET A 151 -15.11 0.42 5.55
N SER A 152 -14.96 -0.90 5.68
CA SER A 152 -15.89 -1.69 6.51
C SER A 152 -15.66 -1.40 8.01
N ALA A 153 -16.74 -1.46 8.78
CA ALA A 153 -16.65 -1.30 10.24
C ALA A 153 -15.80 -2.40 10.90
N TYR A 154 -15.79 -3.60 10.31
CA TYR A 154 -14.94 -4.70 10.75
C TYR A 154 -13.46 -4.37 10.59
N GLU A 155 -13.06 -3.90 9.40
CA GLU A 155 -11.66 -3.55 9.12
C GLU A 155 -11.16 -2.45 10.03
N PHE A 156 -11.94 -1.39 10.20
CA PHE A 156 -11.62 -0.29 11.11
C PHE A 156 -11.34 -0.78 12.54
N VAL A 157 -12.25 -1.59 13.11
CA VAL A 157 -12.08 -2.11 14.48
C VAL A 157 -10.88 -3.06 14.58
N LYS A 158 -10.64 -3.88 13.56
CA LYS A 158 -9.51 -4.80 13.52
C LYS A 158 -8.17 -4.08 13.39
N SER A 159 -8.10 -3.04 12.60
CA SER A 159 -6.91 -2.21 12.49
C SER A 159 -6.55 -1.56 13.85
N PHE A 160 -7.54 -1.13 14.62
CA PHE A 160 -7.30 -0.62 15.99
C PHE A 160 -6.79 -1.68 16.95
N ASP A 161 -7.29 -2.90 16.90
CA ASP A 161 -6.84 -4.03 17.74
C ASP A 161 -5.34 -4.32 17.52
N HIS A 162 -4.88 -4.18 16.29
CA HIS A 162 -3.48 -4.41 15.94
C HIS A 162 -2.56 -3.21 16.23
N VAL A 163 -3.09 -2.01 16.17
CA VAL A 163 -2.34 -0.76 16.10
C VAL A 163 -2.17 -0.09 17.46
N GLY A 164 -3.19 -0.11 18.30
CA GLY A 164 -3.26 0.73 19.52
C GLY A 164 -2.21 0.46 20.58
N LEU A 165 -1.60 -0.74 20.59
CA LEU A 165 -0.63 -1.17 21.60
C LEU A 165 0.71 -1.61 20.99
N SER A 166 0.88 -1.48 19.68
CA SER A 166 2.10 -1.91 18.99
C SER A 166 3.15 -0.81 18.96
N LYS A 167 4.40 -1.21 19.14
CA LYS A 167 5.54 -0.35 18.86
C LYS A 167 5.57 -0.04 17.36
N GLN A 168 5.71 1.24 17.03
CA GLN A 168 5.70 1.74 15.68
C GLN A 168 7.12 1.86 15.12
N TYR A 169 7.25 1.65 13.81
CA TYR A 169 8.51 1.70 13.10
C TYR A 169 8.33 2.41 11.76
N THR A 170 9.37 3.06 11.30
CA THR A 170 9.48 3.55 9.92
C THR A 170 10.59 2.82 9.18
N GLN A 171 10.60 2.92 7.85
CA GLN A 171 11.64 2.32 7.03
C GLN A 171 12.97 3.04 7.26
N ARG A 172 14.01 2.26 7.61
CA ARG A 172 15.39 2.73 7.69
C ARG A 172 16.06 2.72 6.31
N VAL A 173 15.67 1.80 5.46
CA VAL A 173 16.23 1.58 4.12
C VAL A 173 15.12 1.66 3.07
N SER A 174 15.49 1.89 1.81
CA SER A 174 14.51 1.90 0.73
C SER A 174 13.89 0.51 0.48
N GLY A 175 12.73 0.48 -0.11
CA GLY A 175 12.05 -0.76 -0.50
C GLY A 175 12.88 -1.60 -1.46
N LYS A 176 13.71 -0.95 -2.30
CA LYS A 176 14.66 -1.64 -3.17
C LYS A 176 15.66 -2.49 -2.39
N ILE A 177 16.24 -1.95 -1.31
CA ILE A 177 17.19 -2.70 -0.48
C ILE A 177 16.50 -3.91 0.17
N MET A 178 15.27 -3.76 0.66
CA MET A 178 14.50 -4.86 1.21
C MET A 178 14.24 -5.95 0.17
N SER A 179 13.79 -5.58 -1.02
CA SER A 179 13.50 -6.52 -2.10
C SER A 179 14.74 -7.21 -2.64
N ASP A 180 15.86 -6.50 -2.75
CA ASP A 180 17.14 -7.09 -3.18
C ASP A 180 17.64 -8.13 -2.17
N LYS A 181 17.48 -7.90 -0.86
CA LYS A 181 17.81 -8.90 0.18
C LYS A 181 16.91 -10.13 0.07
N MET A 182 15.60 -9.97 -0.06
CA MET A 182 14.67 -11.09 -0.26
C MET A 182 15.02 -11.90 -1.51
N LYS A 183 15.21 -11.23 -2.64
CA LYS A 183 15.63 -11.87 -3.89
C LYS A 183 16.91 -12.68 -3.71
N LYS A 184 17.93 -12.12 -3.06
CA LYS A 184 19.21 -12.81 -2.81
C LYS A 184 19.00 -14.13 -2.07
N GLU A 185 18.19 -14.14 -1.03
CA GLU A 185 17.93 -15.36 -0.25
C GLU A 185 17.08 -16.37 -1.04
N LEU A 186 16.12 -15.91 -1.85
CA LEU A 186 15.34 -16.77 -2.76
C LEU A 186 16.22 -17.45 -3.82
N VAL A 187 17.15 -16.71 -4.43
CA VAL A 187 18.11 -17.28 -5.40
C VAL A 187 19.00 -18.34 -4.75
N LYS A 188 19.46 -18.13 -3.51
CA LYS A 188 20.21 -19.15 -2.75
C LYS A 188 19.39 -20.43 -2.52
N LYS A 189 18.06 -20.32 -2.41
CA LYS A 189 17.15 -21.47 -2.27
C LYS A 189 16.76 -22.12 -3.61
N GLY A 190 17.20 -21.58 -4.74
CA GLY A 190 16.97 -22.12 -6.07
C GLY A 190 15.83 -21.46 -6.85
N ALA A 191 15.32 -20.31 -6.40
CA ALA A 191 14.37 -19.53 -7.21
C ALA A 191 15.03 -19.00 -8.48
N ILE A 192 14.32 -19.09 -9.60
CA ILE A 192 14.73 -18.53 -10.90
C ILE A 192 13.94 -17.26 -11.15
N PHE A 193 14.62 -16.15 -11.41
CA PHE A 193 13.98 -14.87 -11.76
C PHE A 193 14.11 -14.60 -13.26
N LYS A 194 13.01 -14.25 -13.90
CA LYS A 194 12.92 -13.78 -15.27
C LYS A 194 12.34 -12.36 -15.28
N PHE A 195 13.20 -11.38 -15.54
CA PHE A 195 12.84 -9.97 -15.64
C PHE A 195 12.55 -9.56 -17.09
N ASN A 196 11.97 -8.36 -17.27
CA ASN A 196 11.47 -7.87 -18.56
C ASN A 196 10.52 -8.89 -19.23
N ALA A 197 9.71 -9.56 -18.41
CA ALA A 197 8.77 -10.59 -18.80
C ALA A 197 7.35 -10.16 -18.37
N GLU A 198 6.65 -9.42 -19.22
CA GLU A 198 5.28 -8.99 -18.98
C GLU A 198 4.30 -10.05 -19.45
N LEU A 199 3.49 -10.57 -18.53
CA LEU A 199 2.36 -11.42 -18.86
C LEU A 199 1.25 -10.54 -19.45
N ILE A 200 0.87 -10.77 -20.71
CA ILE A 200 -0.10 -9.96 -21.46
C ILE A 200 -1.44 -10.68 -21.66
N ASN A 201 -1.47 -11.99 -21.57
CA ASN A 201 -2.70 -12.77 -21.70
C ASN A 201 -2.61 -14.10 -20.96
N VAL A 202 -3.75 -14.62 -20.51
CA VAL A 202 -3.91 -15.98 -20.02
C VAL A 202 -5.09 -16.60 -20.73
N GLU A 203 -4.81 -17.58 -21.57
CA GLU A 203 -5.82 -18.43 -22.20
C GLU A 203 -6.10 -19.61 -21.27
N TYR A 204 -7.35 -19.94 -21.06
CA TYR A 204 -7.77 -21.06 -20.20
C TYR A 204 -8.67 -22.02 -20.98
N GLY A 205 -8.27 -23.28 -21.04
CA GLY A 205 -9.07 -24.39 -21.56
C GLY A 205 -9.74 -25.17 -20.43
N LYS A 206 -10.31 -26.34 -20.76
CA LYS A 206 -11.06 -27.16 -19.77
C LYS A 206 -10.22 -27.58 -18.57
N ASP A 207 -8.93 -27.87 -18.75
CA ASP A 207 -8.02 -28.34 -17.70
C ASP A 207 -6.59 -27.76 -17.83
N GLU A 208 -6.39 -26.83 -18.75
CA GLU A 208 -5.07 -26.29 -19.09
C GLU A 208 -5.13 -24.76 -19.18
N TYR A 209 -4.06 -24.11 -18.83
CA TYR A 209 -3.85 -22.68 -19.06
C TYR A 209 -2.65 -22.46 -19.99
N VAL A 210 -2.66 -21.33 -20.68
CA VAL A 210 -1.50 -20.84 -21.42
C VAL A 210 -1.28 -19.39 -21.04
N GLY A 211 -0.18 -19.10 -20.34
CA GLY A 211 0.28 -17.74 -20.10
C GLY A 211 1.10 -17.26 -21.29
N ILE A 212 0.79 -16.08 -21.83
CA ILE A 212 1.45 -15.48 -22.98
C ILE A 212 2.15 -14.21 -22.53
N PHE A 213 3.44 -14.11 -22.80
CA PHE A 213 4.26 -12.95 -22.49
C PHE A 213 4.42 -12.02 -23.70
N GLU A 214 4.79 -10.77 -23.44
CA GLU A 214 4.95 -9.72 -24.47
C GLU A 214 5.98 -10.11 -25.54
N ASP A 215 7.04 -10.84 -25.17
CA ASP A 215 8.07 -11.35 -26.07
C ASP A 215 7.62 -12.55 -26.93
N GLY A 216 6.36 -12.96 -26.80
CA GLY A 216 5.79 -14.11 -27.48
C GLY A 216 6.07 -15.45 -26.81
N SER A 217 6.84 -15.49 -25.73
CA SER A 217 7.06 -16.73 -24.97
C SER A 217 5.77 -17.19 -24.27
N ARG A 218 5.64 -18.49 -24.07
CA ARG A 218 4.44 -19.13 -23.52
C ARG A 218 4.81 -20.07 -22.39
N ILE A 219 3.92 -20.15 -21.40
CA ILE A 219 3.96 -21.14 -20.31
C ILE A 219 2.64 -21.89 -20.29
N ASN A 220 2.71 -23.22 -20.27
CA ASN A 220 1.54 -24.10 -20.25
C ASN A 220 1.74 -25.34 -19.40
N ASP A 221 2.75 -25.32 -18.54
CA ASP A 221 3.10 -26.43 -17.64
C ASP A 221 3.05 -25.99 -16.18
N GLY A 222 2.80 -26.93 -15.29
CA GLY A 222 2.81 -26.68 -13.84
C GLY A 222 1.64 -25.83 -13.33
N MET A 223 1.92 -24.95 -12.39
CA MET A 223 0.94 -24.05 -11.76
C MET A 223 1.29 -22.60 -12.03
N LEU A 224 0.30 -21.78 -12.38
CA LEU A 224 0.43 -20.33 -12.54
C LEU A 224 -0.16 -19.62 -11.30
N ILE A 225 0.64 -18.76 -10.68
CA ILE A 225 0.23 -17.89 -9.58
C ILE A 225 0.42 -16.43 -10.03
N MET A 226 -0.65 -15.66 -10.02
CA MET A 226 -0.60 -14.23 -10.31
C MET A 226 -0.49 -13.44 -9.02
N ALA A 227 0.71 -12.92 -8.72
CA ALA A 227 1.02 -12.06 -7.59
C ALA A 227 1.21 -10.60 -8.06
N ILE A 228 0.30 -10.13 -8.89
CA ILE A 228 0.25 -8.80 -9.50
C ILE A 228 -0.97 -8.05 -8.98
N ASP A 229 -1.09 -6.79 -9.37
CA ASP A 229 -2.26 -5.98 -9.06
C ASP A 229 -3.57 -6.64 -9.50
N ASN A 230 -4.60 -6.58 -8.63
CA ASN A 230 -5.87 -7.26 -8.86
C ASN A 230 -6.57 -6.80 -10.13
N GLY A 231 -6.57 -5.51 -10.44
CA GLY A 231 -7.19 -4.96 -11.63
C GLY A 231 -6.56 -5.52 -12.91
N LYS A 232 -5.21 -5.65 -12.91
CA LYS A 232 -4.49 -6.29 -14.02
C LYS A 232 -4.74 -7.78 -14.09
N ALA A 233 -4.73 -8.49 -12.96
CA ALA A 233 -5.03 -9.91 -12.91
C ALA A 233 -6.44 -10.20 -13.45
N ILE A 234 -7.45 -9.44 -13.03
CA ILE A 234 -8.82 -9.54 -13.54
C ILE A 234 -8.87 -9.34 -15.05
N ASN A 235 -8.18 -8.30 -15.56
CA ASN A 235 -8.17 -8.01 -16.99
C ASN A 235 -7.55 -9.13 -17.83
N LEU A 236 -6.53 -9.81 -17.29
CA LEU A 236 -5.87 -10.94 -17.97
C LEU A 236 -6.78 -12.18 -18.08
N VAL A 237 -7.70 -12.37 -17.14
CA VAL A 237 -8.52 -13.58 -17.05
C VAL A 237 -10.00 -13.36 -17.39
N LYS A 238 -10.46 -12.12 -17.51
CA LYS A 238 -11.90 -11.81 -17.70
C LYS A 238 -12.52 -12.45 -18.94
N ASN A 239 -11.74 -12.58 -20.01
CA ASN A 239 -12.22 -13.17 -21.25
C ASN A 239 -12.54 -14.67 -21.10
N ASN A 240 -11.95 -15.33 -20.10
CA ASN A 240 -12.10 -16.77 -19.86
C ASN A 240 -13.09 -17.09 -18.74
N TRP A 241 -13.20 -16.19 -17.74
CA TRP A 241 -13.99 -16.46 -16.52
C TRP A 241 -15.18 -15.51 -16.35
N GLY A 242 -15.37 -14.58 -17.30
CA GLY A 242 -16.51 -13.68 -17.35
C GLY A 242 -16.57 -12.68 -16.20
N GLU A 243 -17.73 -11.98 -16.12
CA GLU A 243 -17.97 -10.95 -15.09
C GLU A 243 -18.04 -11.48 -13.66
N ASP A 244 -18.26 -12.79 -13.46
CA ASP A 244 -18.37 -13.39 -12.12
C ASP A 244 -17.09 -13.30 -11.31
N ILE A 245 -15.94 -13.25 -11.97
CA ILE A 245 -14.67 -13.14 -11.25
C ILE A 245 -14.49 -11.74 -10.66
N GLN A 246 -14.95 -10.68 -11.33
CA GLN A 246 -14.94 -9.32 -10.80
C GLN A 246 -15.77 -9.21 -9.51
N LYS A 247 -16.92 -9.89 -9.47
CA LYS A 247 -17.78 -9.92 -8.27
C LYS A 247 -17.15 -10.67 -7.10
N LYS A 248 -16.30 -11.67 -7.38
CA LYS A 248 -15.64 -12.49 -6.34
C LYS A 248 -14.35 -11.87 -5.79
N ILE A 249 -13.60 -11.14 -6.60
CA ILE A 249 -12.28 -10.60 -6.21
C ILE A 249 -12.42 -9.21 -5.58
N GLY A 250 -13.60 -8.61 -5.64
CA GLY A 250 -13.86 -7.25 -5.16
C GLY A 250 -13.47 -6.18 -6.19
N PRO A 251 -14.29 -5.14 -6.32
CA PRO A 251 -14.20 -4.20 -7.44
C PRO A 251 -13.36 -2.96 -7.18
N SER A 252 -12.95 -2.70 -5.95
CA SER A 252 -12.46 -1.37 -5.61
C SER A 252 -10.95 -1.29 -5.56
N THR A 253 -10.38 -0.56 -6.50
CA THR A 253 -9.00 -0.09 -6.42
C THR A 253 -9.00 1.36 -5.94
N TYR A 254 -8.16 1.65 -4.94
CA TYR A 254 -7.97 3.00 -4.43
C TYR A 254 -6.62 3.51 -4.91
N GLY A 255 -6.62 4.75 -5.35
CA GLY A 255 -5.39 5.41 -5.75
C GLY A 255 -4.88 6.34 -4.66
N CYS A 256 -3.59 6.63 -4.67
CA CYS A 256 -3.03 7.75 -3.95
C CYS A 256 -2.00 8.48 -4.80
N ILE A 257 -1.79 9.75 -4.50
CA ILE A 257 -0.70 10.55 -5.05
C ILE A 257 0.32 10.73 -3.95
N ASN A 258 1.60 10.55 -4.28
CA ASN A 258 2.70 10.87 -3.38
C ASN A 258 3.52 12.00 -3.98
N ILE A 259 3.67 13.09 -3.22
CA ILE A 259 4.49 14.24 -3.59
C ILE A 259 5.65 14.32 -2.61
N LEU A 260 6.87 14.39 -3.12
CA LEU A 260 8.10 14.38 -2.34
C LEU A 260 8.71 15.76 -2.32
N PHE A 261 8.98 16.28 -1.13
CA PHE A 261 9.71 17.52 -0.90
C PHE A 261 11.12 17.19 -0.46
N ASP A 262 12.11 17.60 -1.21
CA ASP A 262 13.52 17.39 -0.89
C ASP A 262 14.15 18.66 -0.29
N TYR A 263 14.95 18.48 0.75
CA TYR A 263 15.66 19.55 1.49
C TYR A 263 17.16 19.26 1.54
N ASP A 264 17.97 20.28 1.67
CA ASP A 264 19.42 20.17 1.92
C ASP A 264 19.76 19.94 3.39
N GLU A 265 18.90 20.40 4.31
CA GLU A 265 19.02 20.23 5.75
C GLU A 265 17.95 19.28 6.32
N GLU A 266 18.14 18.83 7.55
CA GLU A 266 17.14 18.03 8.25
C GLU A 266 15.86 18.83 8.50
N ILE A 267 14.72 18.19 8.23
CA ILE A 267 13.40 18.77 8.40
C ILE A 267 12.66 18.09 9.56
N TYR A 268 11.95 18.87 10.33
CA TYR A 268 11.09 18.41 11.41
C TYR A 268 9.69 18.99 11.25
N LEU A 269 8.70 18.12 11.22
CA LEU A 269 7.30 18.55 11.17
C LEU A 269 6.81 18.86 12.59
N GLN A 270 6.07 19.96 12.72
CA GLN A 270 5.56 20.43 14.01
C GLN A 270 4.27 19.71 14.45
N LYS A 271 3.53 19.17 13.50
CA LYS A 271 2.25 18.50 13.67
C LYS A 271 2.35 17.05 13.25
N THR A 272 1.40 16.24 13.68
CA THR A 272 1.23 14.87 13.22
C THR A 272 0.62 14.86 11.81
N ASP A 273 0.76 13.75 11.09
CA ASP A 273 0.10 13.50 9.80
C ASP A 273 -1.42 13.65 9.89
N LEU A 274 -2.05 13.24 11.02
CA LEU A 274 -3.47 13.46 11.26
C LEU A 274 -3.82 14.97 11.36
N GLU A 275 -3.06 15.74 12.11
CA GLU A 275 -3.29 17.19 12.26
C GLU A 275 -3.15 17.90 10.90
N TYR A 276 -2.11 17.58 10.13
CA TYR A 276 -1.96 18.12 8.77
C TYR A 276 -3.11 17.72 7.86
N ALA A 277 -3.51 16.44 7.85
CA ALA A 277 -4.61 15.97 7.01
C ALA A 277 -5.97 16.56 7.41
N MET A 278 -6.19 16.88 8.68
CA MET A 278 -7.41 17.56 9.13
C MET A 278 -7.45 19.04 8.75
N GLU A 279 -6.30 19.70 8.69
CA GLU A 279 -6.19 21.13 8.43
C GLU A 279 -6.04 21.47 6.93
N THR A 280 -5.63 20.51 6.10
CA THR A 280 -5.45 20.71 4.66
C THR A 280 -6.68 20.27 3.87
N GLU A 281 -6.99 21.02 2.81
CA GLU A 281 -8.11 20.73 1.91
C GLU A 281 -7.95 19.36 1.24
N PHE A 282 -6.73 19.04 0.79
CA PHE A 282 -6.42 17.78 0.10
C PHE A 282 -6.13 16.62 1.05
N LYS A 283 -6.40 16.75 2.35
CA LYS A 283 -6.15 15.70 3.35
C LYS A 283 -4.71 15.16 3.30
N ILE A 284 -3.75 16.07 3.17
CA ILE A 284 -2.33 15.75 2.96
C ILE A 284 -1.74 15.11 4.21
N GLN A 285 -1.08 13.99 4.03
CA GLN A 285 -0.41 13.22 5.09
C GLN A 285 1.12 13.31 4.92
N PRO A 286 1.80 14.29 5.50
CA PRO A 286 3.24 14.43 5.37
C PRO A 286 3.97 13.55 6.39
N VAL A 287 4.98 12.82 5.93
CA VAL A 287 5.86 11.99 6.76
C VAL A 287 7.31 12.28 6.40
N VAL A 288 8.13 12.60 7.40
CA VAL A 288 9.57 12.74 7.22
C VAL A 288 10.19 11.36 7.03
N LEU A 289 10.93 11.17 5.94
CA LEU A 289 11.60 9.90 5.67
C LEU A 289 12.85 9.73 6.54
N SER A 290 13.40 8.52 6.56
CA SER A 290 14.55 8.15 7.41
C SER A 290 15.81 8.98 7.17
N ASP A 291 15.97 9.57 5.99
CA ASP A 291 17.07 10.49 5.70
C ASP A 291 16.90 11.88 6.34
N ARG A 292 15.75 12.15 6.93
CA ARG A 292 15.34 13.41 7.53
C ARG A 292 15.40 14.63 6.60
N LYS A 293 15.62 14.39 5.32
CA LYS A 293 15.75 15.42 4.27
C LYS A 293 14.67 15.34 3.22
N THR A 294 13.80 14.34 3.31
CA THR A 294 12.68 14.18 2.38
C THR A 294 11.38 14.09 3.18
N VAL A 295 10.39 14.88 2.78
CA VAL A 295 9.01 14.77 3.26
C VAL A 295 8.17 14.09 2.19
N SER A 296 7.55 12.98 2.53
CA SER A 296 6.61 12.26 1.66
C SER A 296 5.20 12.73 2.00
N CYS A 297 4.56 13.45 1.08
CA CYS A 297 3.21 13.97 1.21
C CYS A 297 2.25 13.05 0.45
N VAL A 298 1.44 12.28 1.17
CA VAL A 298 0.49 11.34 0.57
C VAL A 298 -0.90 11.94 0.58
N ILE A 299 -1.60 11.81 -0.54
CA ILE A 299 -3.00 12.21 -0.73
C ILE A 299 -3.76 10.96 -1.17
N CYS A 300 -4.70 10.51 -0.34
CA CYS A 300 -5.54 9.34 -0.60
C CYS A 300 -6.99 9.71 -0.95
N ASP A 301 -7.45 10.90 -0.60
CA ASP A 301 -8.77 11.41 -0.97
C ASP A 301 -8.68 12.10 -2.32
N LEU A 302 -8.80 11.32 -3.41
CA LEU A 302 -8.67 11.83 -4.78
C LEU A 302 -9.98 12.45 -5.26
N THR A 303 -10.22 13.70 -4.86
CA THR A 303 -11.37 14.49 -5.31
C THR A 303 -11.31 14.82 -6.82
N GLU A 304 -12.43 15.21 -7.42
CA GLU A 304 -12.47 15.63 -8.84
C GLU A 304 -11.51 16.79 -9.11
N GLU A 305 -11.35 17.72 -8.17
CA GLU A 305 -10.36 18.80 -8.27
C GLU A 305 -8.93 18.25 -8.42
N ILE A 306 -8.53 17.31 -7.56
CA ILE A 306 -7.19 16.70 -7.61
C ILE A 306 -7.00 15.94 -8.93
N LEU A 307 -8.02 15.18 -9.35
CA LEU A 307 -7.98 14.38 -10.58
C LEU A 307 -7.85 15.22 -11.86
N THR A 308 -8.32 16.46 -11.83
CA THR A 308 -8.31 17.38 -12.97
C THR A 308 -7.25 18.48 -12.87
N THR A 309 -6.47 18.50 -11.79
CA THR A 309 -5.37 19.46 -11.62
C THR A 309 -4.10 18.93 -12.29
N ASP A 310 -3.43 19.76 -13.07
CA ASP A 310 -2.15 19.41 -13.68
C ASP A 310 -1.06 19.23 -12.61
N PRO A 311 0.00 18.45 -12.92
CA PRO A 311 1.00 18.07 -11.93
C PRO A 311 1.77 19.23 -11.31
N ASP A 312 2.04 20.31 -12.04
CA ASP A 312 2.80 21.44 -11.50
C ASP A 312 1.96 22.31 -10.58
N THR A 313 0.71 22.56 -10.96
CA THR A 313 -0.27 23.23 -10.10
C THR A 313 -0.54 22.41 -8.84
N LEU A 314 -0.65 21.08 -8.95
CA LEU A 314 -0.87 20.21 -7.80
C LEU A 314 0.29 20.28 -6.80
N LYS A 315 1.54 20.23 -7.28
CA LYS A 315 2.73 20.41 -6.44
C LYS A 315 2.69 21.73 -5.66
N THR A 316 2.35 22.83 -6.35
CA THR A 316 2.25 24.15 -5.75
C THR A 316 1.17 24.21 -4.68
N LYS A 317 -0.05 23.75 -4.98
CA LYS A 317 -1.17 23.70 -4.02
C LYS A 317 -0.85 22.88 -2.78
N VAL A 318 -0.17 21.72 -2.94
CA VAL A 318 0.22 20.88 -1.80
C VAL A 318 1.26 21.57 -0.92
N PHE A 319 2.22 22.24 -1.51
CA PHE A 319 3.21 23.02 -0.75
C PHE A 319 2.56 24.16 0.03
N GLU A 320 1.69 24.94 -0.63
CA GLU A 320 1.00 26.08 0.01
C GLU A 320 0.12 25.65 1.20
N GLN A 321 -0.57 24.50 1.10
CA GLN A 321 -1.45 24.01 2.16
C GLN A 321 -0.67 23.52 3.40
N LEU A 322 0.55 23.03 3.25
CA LEU A 322 1.31 22.44 4.35
C LEU A 322 2.01 23.44 5.27
N ASN A 323 2.26 24.66 4.79
CA ASN A 323 2.99 25.68 5.55
C ASN A 323 4.32 25.15 6.14
N VAL A 324 5.11 24.47 5.32
CA VAL A 324 6.44 23.95 5.67
C VAL A 324 7.54 24.82 5.04
N PRO A 325 8.80 24.74 5.50
CA PRO A 325 9.91 25.43 4.85
C PRO A 325 9.97 25.12 3.35
N LYS A 326 10.48 26.09 2.57
CA LYS A 326 10.58 25.92 1.11
C LYS A 326 11.55 24.78 0.77
N PRO A 327 11.11 23.75 0.04
CA PRO A 327 12.00 22.67 -0.38
C PRO A 327 12.92 23.12 -1.53
N LEU A 328 14.00 22.38 -1.74
CA LEU A 328 14.88 22.52 -2.90
C LEU A 328 14.20 22.03 -4.18
N ASP A 329 13.48 20.94 -4.06
CA ASP A 329 12.77 20.30 -5.17
C ASP A 329 11.46 19.70 -4.71
N ILE A 330 10.46 19.69 -5.61
CA ILE A 330 9.16 19.08 -5.40
C ILE A 330 8.89 18.10 -6.55
N ARG A 331 8.79 16.82 -6.22
CA ARG A 331 8.61 15.75 -7.20
C ARG A 331 7.30 15.00 -6.96
N ILE A 332 6.67 14.58 -8.03
CA ILE A 332 5.58 13.59 -7.93
C ILE A 332 6.20 12.20 -7.92
N GLY A 333 5.70 11.33 -7.04
CA GLY A 333 6.09 9.93 -6.98
C GLY A 333 5.85 9.23 -8.32
N TRP A 334 6.75 8.33 -8.69
CA TRP A 334 6.62 7.57 -9.92
C TRP A 334 5.32 6.75 -9.94
N GLY A 335 4.77 6.50 -11.12
CA GLY A 335 3.55 5.74 -11.31
C GLY A 335 2.28 6.58 -11.41
N CYS A 336 2.34 7.88 -11.06
CA CYS A 336 1.28 8.82 -11.40
C CYS A 336 1.44 9.29 -12.86
N ASN A 337 0.35 9.27 -13.61
CA ASN A 337 0.36 9.66 -15.01
C ASN A 337 -0.83 10.56 -15.34
N TRP A 338 -0.55 11.65 -16.07
CA TRP A 338 -1.55 12.62 -16.54
C TRP A 338 -1.63 12.60 -18.07
N GLU A 339 -2.85 12.61 -18.57
CA GLU A 339 -3.14 12.83 -20.00
C GLU A 339 -4.14 13.98 -20.13
N ASN A 340 -3.83 14.96 -20.97
CA ASN A 340 -4.65 16.15 -21.20
C ASN A 340 -5.04 16.88 -19.89
N GLY A 341 -4.10 16.98 -18.94
CA GLY A 341 -4.32 17.63 -17.65
C GLY A 341 -5.16 16.83 -16.64
N LYS A 342 -5.52 15.59 -16.95
CA LYS A 342 -6.28 14.71 -16.07
C LYS A 342 -5.41 13.53 -15.61
N LEU A 343 -5.46 13.23 -14.32
CA LEU A 343 -4.82 12.05 -13.74
C LEU A 343 -5.55 10.79 -14.23
N ILE A 344 -4.85 9.96 -14.99
CA ILE A 344 -5.37 8.69 -15.54
C ILE A 344 -4.88 7.47 -14.76
N HIS A 345 -3.78 7.61 -14.03
CA HIS A 345 -3.23 6.56 -13.20
C HIS A 345 -2.58 7.17 -11.95
N SER A 346 -3.01 6.75 -10.80
CA SER A 346 -2.42 7.11 -9.52
C SER A 346 -1.33 6.13 -9.12
N GLY A 347 -0.28 6.63 -8.50
CA GLY A 347 0.95 5.88 -8.27
C GLY A 347 0.82 4.62 -7.45
N LEU A 348 -0.16 4.56 -6.56
CA LEU A 348 -0.49 3.39 -5.76
C LEU A 348 -1.96 3.04 -5.93
N GLN A 349 -2.22 1.78 -6.17
CA GLN A 349 -3.57 1.22 -6.14
C GLN A 349 -3.59 0.07 -5.15
N SER A 350 -4.48 0.13 -4.18
CA SER A 350 -4.82 -0.99 -3.31
C SER A 350 -6.22 -1.48 -3.64
N SER A 351 -6.46 -2.77 -3.47
CA SER A 351 -7.78 -3.38 -3.55
C SER A 351 -8.17 -3.89 -2.17
N GLN A 352 -9.39 -3.64 -1.77
CA GLN A 352 -10.00 -4.29 -0.61
C GLN A 352 -10.67 -5.59 -0.99
#